data_3675bbabcc496d8e18e5184de7654190
#
_entry.id   3675bbabcc496d8e18e5184de7654190
#
_cell.length_a   1.000
_cell.length_b   1.000
_cell.length_c   1.000
_cell.angle_alpha   90.00
_cell.angle_beta   90.00
_cell.angle_gamma   90.00
#
_symmetry.space_group_name_H-M   'P 1'
#
loop_
_entity.id
_entity.type
_entity.pdbx_description
1 polymer ?
#
loop_
_entity_poly.entity_id
_entity_poly.type
_entity_poly.pdbx_seq_one_letter_code
_entity_poly.pdbx_strand_id
1 'polypeptide(L)'
;MHGVRVGGVAKLIYRVVATSAALGAGFPQESLQKALAGRIDAVIANAGSMSAGPYYLGSGAQYFERDALKNDFRKMVEAAERIEAPVILGNCGMAGGDRNLDWMLEVAREVFEELDVRDAKVAVIRSELDPAIVIDEARAGALHPLGAGPALDEASLRESTIVGQMGIHPLLAALHGGAKYVFAGRSCGAALFAADMLRRGIAPGLAYHVGHVLESGALACDPGSPSDCLVAEIYDDGSAVFIAPDENRSCTPYSLAAHSLHGQAHPQLQFFPEGVLAMAKTEFFAVGTRSAGIRKSRFYRTGEPWPLSIKLEGVRRVGLSKGALFDLDTPDTYEWTLYHLLQNEDVIHNRMFPVHYYSANGREWSRTGEAQAEYFDVGEPAGTQNLDDRTLCAIEDVPPQATPSGSRPLLDIARVIRSANAGINWITFDVLFVSKDAYEAALRSNFFCARNVADELGFELTSVLGTYFVDNCNAIKITLEKPIVSASLAPGERDVFGARQQSMLERLVIPMFAES
;
A
#
# COMPACT_ATOMS: atom_id res chain seq x y z
N MET A 1 14.80 -29.13 8.64
CA MET A 1 13.81 -29.87 9.43
C MET A 1 13.99 -29.55 10.90
N HIS A 2 13.11 -28.74 11.49
CA HIS A 2 12.81 -28.79 12.93
C HIS A 2 11.59 -27.92 13.15
N GLY A 3 10.43 -28.52 12.98
CA GLY A 3 9.16 -27.96 13.45
C GLY A 3 9.07 -28.17 14.95
N VAL A 4 9.34 -27.16 15.74
CA VAL A 4 8.99 -27.18 17.16
C VAL A 4 7.58 -26.62 17.32
N ARG A 5 6.58 -27.48 17.31
CA ARG A 5 5.27 -27.21 17.93
C ARG A 5 5.38 -27.60 19.40
N VAL A 6 5.46 -26.63 20.29
CA VAL A 6 5.23 -26.82 21.72
C VAL A 6 4.16 -25.82 22.15
N GLY A 7 3.00 -26.35 22.60
CA GLY A 7 1.89 -25.57 23.12
C GLY A 7 0.65 -25.65 22.22
N GLY A 8 -0.53 -25.66 22.79
CA GLY A 8 -1.84 -25.91 22.22
C GLY A 8 -2.10 -25.38 20.78
N VAL A 9 -3.06 -25.96 20.10
CA VAL A 9 -3.43 -25.54 18.72
C VAL A 9 -3.92 -24.10 18.80
N ALA A 10 -3.18 -23.16 18.13
CA ALA A 10 -3.58 -21.75 18.04
C ALA A 10 -5.01 -21.66 17.48
N LYS A 11 -5.84 -20.81 18.08
CA LYS A 11 -7.25 -20.67 17.73
C LYS A 11 -7.40 -19.58 16.67
N LEU A 12 -8.12 -19.89 15.60
CA LEU A 12 -8.53 -18.90 14.61
C LEU A 12 -9.49 -17.88 15.25
N ILE A 13 -9.12 -16.61 15.25
CA ILE A 13 -9.89 -15.51 15.83
C ILE A 13 -10.53 -14.59 14.79
N TYR A 14 -9.90 -14.47 13.60
CA TYR A 14 -10.40 -13.62 12.52
C TYR A 14 -9.98 -14.17 11.16
N ARG A 15 -10.84 -14.00 10.13
CA ARG A 15 -10.54 -14.42 8.77
C ARG A 15 -11.11 -13.42 7.77
N VAL A 16 -10.29 -12.95 6.85
CA VAL A 16 -10.63 -11.90 5.89
C VAL A 16 -10.24 -12.29 4.48
N VAL A 17 -11.02 -11.86 3.50
CA VAL A 17 -10.71 -12.03 2.08
C VAL A 17 -10.47 -10.68 1.42
N ALA A 18 -9.31 -10.55 0.74
CA ALA A 18 -9.06 -9.56 -0.29
C ALA A 18 -9.47 -10.16 -1.64
N THR A 19 -10.34 -9.49 -2.38
CA THR A 19 -10.91 -10.08 -3.62
C THR A 19 -10.00 -9.92 -4.83
N SER A 20 -9.22 -8.84 -4.89
CA SER A 20 -8.28 -8.54 -5.97
C SER A 20 -7.29 -7.45 -5.52
N ALA A 21 -6.25 -7.19 -6.31
CA ALA A 21 -5.32 -6.09 -6.06
C ALA A 21 -5.99 -4.71 -6.26
N ALA A 22 -6.97 -4.63 -7.16
CA ALA A 22 -7.80 -3.44 -7.34
C ALA A 22 -9.18 -3.86 -7.85
N LEU A 23 -10.23 -3.27 -7.30
CA LEU A 23 -11.62 -3.53 -7.71
C LEU A 23 -11.81 -3.12 -9.18
N GLY A 24 -12.30 -4.05 -10.00
CA GLY A 24 -12.41 -3.91 -11.45
C GLY A 24 -11.32 -4.65 -12.24
N ALA A 25 -10.26 -5.13 -11.57
CA ALA A 25 -9.25 -6.00 -12.19
C ALA A 25 -9.80 -7.41 -12.49
N GLY A 26 -10.97 -7.75 -11.94
CA GLY A 26 -11.58 -9.07 -12.01
C GLY A 26 -11.01 -10.03 -10.95
N PHE A 27 -11.80 -11.05 -10.64
CA PHE A 27 -11.37 -12.22 -9.87
C PHE A 27 -12.28 -13.41 -10.17
N PRO A 28 -11.73 -14.66 -10.14
CA PRO A 28 -12.52 -15.85 -10.41
C PRO A 28 -13.60 -16.07 -9.34
N GLN A 29 -14.83 -16.35 -9.77
CA GLN A 29 -15.92 -16.68 -8.86
C GLN A 29 -15.60 -17.92 -8.02
N GLU A 30 -14.88 -18.88 -8.59
CA GLU A 30 -14.46 -20.10 -7.91
C GLU A 30 -13.49 -19.80 -6.75
N SER A 31 -12.50 -18.89 -6.96
CA SER A 31 -11.60 -18.45 -5.91
C SER A 31 -12.35 -17.83 -4.73
N LEU A 32 -13.33 -16.94 -5.01
CA LEU A 32 -14.16 -16.37 -3.97
C LEU A 32 -14.99 -17.44 -3.25
N GLN A 33 -15.61 -18.38 -3.97
CA GLN A 33 -16.39 -19.46 -3.35
C GLN A 33 -15.52 -20.35 -2.46
N LYS A 34 -14.30 -20.69 -2.87
CA LYS A 34 -13.35 -21.44 -2.03
C LYS A 34 -12.95 -20.64 -0.78
N ALA A 35 -12.72 -19.32 -0.93
CA ALA A 35 -12.47 -18.45 0.22
C ALA A 35 -13.65 -18.47 1.23
N LEU A 36 -14.89 -18.46 0.73
CA LEU A 36 -16.12 -18.46 1.52
C LEU A 36 -16.54 -19.84 2.06
N ALA A 37 -15.83 -20.91 1.73
CA ALA A 37 -16.10 -22.24 2.27
C ALA A 37 -15.84 -22.35 3.79
N GLY A 38 -15.04 -21.42 4.35
CA GLY A 38 -14.86 -21.23 5.79
C GLY A 38 -15.54 -19.95 6.30
N ARG A 39 -15.40 -19.69 7.60
CA ARG A 39 -15.79 -18.40 8.20
C ARG A 39 -15.05 -17.26 7.48
N ILE A 40 -15.75 -16.19 7.15
CA ILE A 40 -15.17 -14.91 6.72
C ILE A 40 -15.81 -13.80 7.56
N ASP A 41 -14.98 -12.94 8.12
CA ASP A 41 -15.39 -11.83 8.99
C ASP A 41 -15.50 -10.50 8.26
N ALA A 42 -14.83 -10.35 7.10
CA ALA A 42 -14.95 -9.17 6.23
C ALA A 42 -14.55 -9.50 4.78
N VAL A 43 -15.19 -8.81 3.82
CA VAL A 43 -14.86 -8.83 2.39
C VAL A 43 -14.34 -7.45 2.00
N ILE A 44 -13.07 -7.36 1.62
CA ILE A 44 -12.40 -6.06 1.47
C ILE A 44 -11.72 -5.98 0.10
N ALA A 45 -11.76 -4.80 -0.52
CA ALA A 45 -10.98 -4.51 -1.70
C ALA A 45 -10.43 -3.09 -1.67
N ASN A 46 -9.21 -2.93 -2.17
CA ASN A 46 -8.69 -1.65 -2.59
C ASN A 46 -9.27 -1.36 -4.00
N ALA A 47 -9.80 -0.16 -4.25
CA ALA A 47 -10.40 0.16 -5.54
C ALA A 47 -9.51 1.07 -6.40
N GLY A 48 -8.25 1.29 -5.99
CA GLY A 48 -7.34 2.08 -6.78
C GLY A 48 -6.10 2.59 -6.06
N SER A 49 -5.38 3.46 -6.75
CA SER A 49 -4.13 4.07 -6.29
C SER A 49 -3.82 5.34 -7.09
N MET A 50 -3.06 6.27 -6.52
CA MET A 50 -2.53 7.44 -7.22
C MET A 50 -1.29 7.11 -8.08
N SER A 51 -0.80 5.87 -8.06
CA SER A 51 0.37 5.44 -8.83
C SER A 51 0.19 5.56 -10.35
N ALA A 52 -1.06 5.58 -10.84
CA ALA A 52 -1.38 5.79 -12.25
C ALA A 52 -1.26 7.26 -12.71
N GLY A 53 -0.92 8.17 -11.80
CA GLY A 53 -0.67 9.58 -12.10
C GLY A 53 -1.83 10.53 -11.80
N PRO A 54 -1.65 11.83 -12.10
CA PRO A 54 -2.57 12.89 -11.69
C PRO A 54 -3.89 12.91 -12.48
N TYR A 55 -3.94 12.24 -13.63
CA TYR A 55 -5.08 12.27 -14.54
C TYR A 55 -6.39 11.86 -13.86
N TYR A 56 -6.40 10.73 -13.15
CA TYR A 56 -7.63 10.17 -12.59
C TYR A 56 -8.23 11.01 -11.45
N LEU A 57 -7.41 11.66 -10.65
CA LEU A 57 -7.89 12.62 -9.65
C LEU A 57 -8.40 13.89 -10.33
N GLY A 58 -7.61 14.45 -11.24
CA GLY A 58 -7.93 15.72 -11.89
C GLY A 58 -9.17 15.65 -12.80
N SER A 59 -9.32 14.57 -13.58
CA SER A 59 -10.47 14.40 -14.48
C SER A 59 -11.70 13.80 -13.80
N GLY A 60 -11.53 13.06 -12.71
CA GLY A 60 -12.56 12.19 -12.14
C GLY A 60 -12.84 10.93 -12.98
N ALA A 61 -12.01 10.67 -14.01
CA ALA A 61 -12.12 9.48 -14.84
C ALA A 61 -11.83 8.20 -14.04
N GLN A 62 -12.24 7.08 -14.59
CA GLN A 62 -12.06 5.76 -14.00
C GLN A 62 -10.96 5.01 -14.73
N TYR A 63 -10.21 4.16 -14.00
CA TYR A 63 -9.17 3.31 -14.59
C TYR A 63 -9.75 2.04 -15.20
N PHE A 64 -10.72 1.44 -14.51
CA PHE A 64 -11.39 0.23 -14.94
C PHE A 64 -12.72 0.53 -15.62
N GLU A 65 -13.08 -0.32 -16.57
CA GLU A 65 -14.38 -0.28 -17.21
C GLU A 65 -15.50 -0.50 -16.21
N ARG A 66 -16.62 0.23 -16.41
CA ARG A 66 -17.74 0.26 -15.48
C ARG A 66 -18.35 -1.13 -15.23
N ASP A 67 -18.53 -1.91 -16.29
CA ASP A 67 -19.14 -3.24 -16.18
C ASP A 67 -18.24 -4.24 -15.47
N ALA A 68 -16.92 -4.14 -15.65
CA ALA A 68 -15.94 -4.97 -14.95
C ALA A 68 -15.98 -4.69 -13.44
N LEU A 69 -15.94 -3.40 -13.05
CA LEU A 69 -16.01 -2.99 -11.65
C LEU A 69 -17.35 -3.36 -11.02
N LYS A 70 -18.46 -3.11 -11.73
CA LYS A 70 -19.81 -3.47 -11.28
C LYS A 70 -19.97 -4.97 -11.04
N ASN A 71 -19.43 -5.81 -11.94
CA ASN A 71 -19.45 -7.25 -11.78
C ASN A 71 -18.64 -7.72 -10.56
N ASP A 72 -17.46 -7.16 -10.33
CA ASP A 72 -16.67 -7.47 -9.15
C ASP A 72 -17.38 -7.05 -7.86
N PHE A 73 -17.90 -5.84 -7.82
CA PHE A 73 -18.63 -5.33 -6.65
C PHE A 73 -19.91 -6.16 -6.38
N ARG A 74 -20.65 -6.55 -7.43
CA ARG A 74 -21.80 -7.45 -7.30
C ARG A 74 -21.43 -8.75 -6.59
N LYS A 75 -20.34 -9.43 -7.00
CA LYS A 75 -19.86 -10.66 -6.35
C LYS A 75 -19.53 -10.44 -4.88
N MET A 76 -18.94 -9.29 -4.54
CA MET A 76 -18.65 -8.93 -3.14
C MET A 76 -19.94 -8.75 -2.33
N VAL A 77 -20.94 -8.05 -2.87
CA VAL A 77 -22.25 -7.86 -2.20
C VAL A 77 -22.95 -9.20 -2.01
N GLU A 78 -23.05 -10.03 -3.05
CA GLU A 78 -23.64 -11.38 -2.97
C GLU A 78 -22.95 -12.24 -1.87
N ALA A 79 -21.62 -12.17 -1.79
CA ALA A 79 -20.88 -12.86 -0.74
C ALA A 79 -21.20 -12.31 0.65
N ALA A 80 -21.14 -10.99 0.80
CA ALA A 80 -21.35 -10.31 2.09
C ALA A 80 -22.78 -10.49 2.63
N GLU A 81 -23.80 -10.47 1.75
CA GLU A 81 -25.19 -10.75 2.14
C GLU A 81 -25.34 -12.18 2.64
N ARG A 82 -24.71 -13.16 1.98
CA ARG A 82 -24.77 -14.56 2.37
C ARG A 82 -24.12 -14.87 3.72
N ILE A 83 -23.03 -14.16 4.08
CA ILE A 83 -22.24 -14.44 5.29
C ILE A 83 -22.40 -13.36 6.37
N GLU A 84 -23.23 -12.34 6.14
CA GLU A 84 -23.47 -11.20 7.05
C GLU A 84 -22.19 -10.43 7.45
N ALA A 85 -21.19 -10.38 6.56
CA ALA A 85 -19.92 -9.69 6.78
C ALA A 85 -19.94 -8.25 6.21
N PRO A 86 -19.18 -7.32 6.78
CA PRO A 86 -19.00 -6.00 6.20
C PRO A 86 -18.21 -6.05 4.88
N VAL A 87 -18.53 -5.11 3.98
CA VAL A 87 -17.75 -4.79 2.78
C VAL A 87 -17.05 -3.46 3.00
N ILE A 88 -15.74 -3.42 2.81
CA ILE A 88 -14.95 -2.21 2.97
C ILE A 88 -14.21 -1.93 1.66
N LEU A 89 -14.46 -0.75 1.08
CA LEU A 89 -13.81 -0.27 -0.13
C LEU A 89 -13.12 1.06 0.14
N GLY A 90 -11.89 1.21 -0.34
CA GLY A 90 -11.16 2.48 -0.31
C GLY A 90 -10.55 2.82 -1.65
N ASN A 91 -10.11 4.05 -1.81
CA ASN A 91 -9.64 4.60 -3.07
C ASN A 91 -10.70 4.43 -4.18
N CYS A 92 -11.98 4.61 -3.81
CA CYS A 92 -13.12 4.37 -4.70
C CYS A 92 -12.96 5.14 -6.00
N GLY A 93 -13.19 4.45 -7.13
CA GLY A 93 -13.05 5.00 -8.46
C GLY A 93 -11.62 5.39 -8.84
N MET A 94 -10.61 4.67 -8.36
CA MET A 94 -9.18 4.79 -8.63
C MET A 94 -8.46 5.81 -7.74
N ALA A 95 -8.75 7.11 -7.86
CA ALA A 95 -8.02 8.17 -7.16
C ALA A 95 -8.62 8.55 -5.80
N GLY A 96 -9.88 8.19 -5.58
CA GLY A 96 -10.59 8.47 -4.33
C GLY A 96 -11.01 9.92 -4.14
N GLY A 97 -10.95 10.77 -5.17
CA GLY A 97 -11.56 12.09 -5.15
C GLY A 97 -13.09 12.00 -5.12
N ASP A 98 -13.76 13.10 -4.83
CA ASP A 98 -15.22 13.11 -4.65
C ASP A 98 -15.95 12.65 -5.91
N ARG A 99 -15.53 13.09 -7.10
CA ARG A 99 -16.11 12.63 -8.36
C ARG A 99 -15.90 11.14 -8.61
N ASN A 100 -14.75 10.61 -8.25
CA ASN A 100 -14.45 9.19 -8.35
C ASN A 100 -15.30 8.36 -7.39
N LEU A 101 -15.44 8.85 -6.15
CA LEU A 101 -16.29 8.23 -5.13
C LEU A 101 -17.76 8.24 -5.52
N ASP A 102 -18.28 9.38 -5.98
CA ASP A 102 -19.68 9.51 -6.40
C ASP A 102 -20.04 8.56 -7.54
N TRP A 103 -19.12 8.39 -8.51
CA TRP A 103 -19.29 7.40 -9.57
C TRP A 103 -19.36 5.96 -9.01
N MET A 104 -18.52 5.61 -8.04
CA MET A 104 -18.60 4.29 -7.37
C MET A 104 -19.93 4.12 -6.63
N LEU A 105 -20.44 5.17 -5.99
CA LEU A 105 -21.74 5.15 -5.31
C LEU A 105 -22.90 4.93 -6.27
N GLU A 106 -22.85 5.46 -7.50
CA GLU A 106 -23.85 5.16 -8.53
C GLU A 106 -23.83 3.69 -8.93
N VAL A 107 -22.63 3.10 -9.11
CA VAL A 107 -22.52 1.66 -9.36
C VAL A 107 -23.06 0.85 -8.18
N ALA A 108 -22.78 1.27 -6.95
CA ALA A 108 -23.27 0.59 -5.77
C ALA A 108 -24.80 0.62 -5.66
N ARG A 109 -25.45 1.75 -5.97
CA ARG A 109 -26.92 1.87 -6.00
C ARG A 109 -27.55 0.91 -7.00
N GLU A 110 -26.97 0.76 -8.19
CA GLU A 110 -27.47 -0.19 -9.19
C GLU A 110 -27.34 -1.63 -8.72
N VAL A 111 -26.20 -2.00 -8.14
CA VAL A 111 -25.99 -3.37 -7.62
C VAL A 111 -26.94 -3.65 -6.46
N PHE A 112 -27.18 -2.69 -5.58
CA PHE A 112 -28.12 -2.85 -4.46
C PHE A 112 -29.56 -3.00 -4.95
N GLU A 113 -29.97 -2.26 -6.02
CA GLU A 113 -31.26 -2.44 -6.65
C GLU A 113 -31.39 -3.84 -7.28
N GLU A 114 -30.38 -4.27 -8.04
CA GLU A 114 -30.39 -5.57 -8.73
C GLU A 114 -30.40 -6.78 -7.78
N LEU A 115 -29.77 -6.65 -6.62
CA LEU A 115 -29.69 -7.70 -5.59
C LEU A 115 -30.73 -7.58 -4.49
N ASP A 116 -31.65 -6.62 -4.62
CA ASP A 116 -32.70 -6.33 -3.63
C ASP A 116 -32.14 -6.11 -2.21
N VAL A 117 -30.99 -5.42 -2.10
CA VAL A 117 -30.39 -5.08 -0.80
C VAL A 117 -31.27 -4.07 -0.09
N ARG A 118 -31.80 -4.43 1.10
CA ARG A 118 -32.75 -3.62 1.87
C ARG A 118 -32.15 -3.28 3.24
N ASP A 119 -32.52 -2.11 3.75
CA ASP A 119 -32.18 -1.64 5.09
C ASP A 119 -30.69 -1.74 5.46
N ALA A 120 -29.82 -1.65 4.45
CA ALA A 120 -28.38 -1.71 4.65
C ALA A 120 -27.85 -0.38 5.17
N LYS A 121 -27.07 -0.42 6.24
CA LYS A 121 -26.33 0.74 6.73
C LYS A 121 -25.06 0.94 5.92
N VAL A 122 -24.95 2.09 5.28
CA VAL A 122 -23.83 2.49 4.43
C VAL A 122 -23.10 3.66 5.07
N ALA A 123 -21.76 3.61 5.09
CA ALA A 123 -20.91 4.73 5.42
C ALA A 123 -20.16 5.21 4.17
N VAL A 124 -20.13 6.51 3.96
CA VAL A 124 -19.39 7.19 2.90
C VAL A 124 -18.40 8.16 3.56
N ILE A 125 -17.11 8.03 3.23
CA ILE A 125 -16.04 8.84 3.81
C ILE A 125 -15.35 9.59 2.68
N ARG A 126 -15.52 10.92 2.65
CA ARG A 126 -14.90 11.77 1.63
C ARG A 126 -13.47 12.13 2.02
N SER A 127 -12.63 12.41 1.04
CA SER A 127 -11.20 12.69 1.24
C SER A 127 -10.73 13.97 0.56
N GLU A 128 -11.59 14.63 -0.23
CA GLU A 128 -11.24 15.93 -0.79
C GLU A 128 -11.21 17.01 0.29
N LEU A 129 -10.27 17.94 0.13
CA LEU A 129 -10.06 19.08 1.00
C LEU A 129 -10.31 20.37 0.22
N ASP A 130 -10.92 21.34 0.89
CA ASP A 130 -11.00 22.70 0.38
C ASP A 130 -9.57 23.26 0.19
N PRO A 131 -9.20 23.70 -1.02
CA PRO A 131 -7.89 24.33 -1.26
C PRO A 131 -7.59 25.50 -0.30
N ALA A 132 -8.60 26.21 0.20
CA ALA A 132 -8.41 27.30 1.15
C ALA A 132 -7.79 26.80 2.47
N ILE A 133 -8.24 25.65 2.98
CA ILE A 133 -7.66 25.03 4.19
C ILE A 133 -6.18 24.71 3.95
N VAL A 134 -5.87 24.09 2.81
CA VAL A 134 -4.50 23.68 2.47
C VAL A 134 -3.57 24.90 2.32
N ILE A 135 -4.06 25.99 1.74
CA ILE A 135 -3.30 27.23 1.60
C ILE A 135 -3.03 27.87 2.97
N ASP A 136 -4.00 27.86 3.87
CA ASP A 136 -3.83 28.39 5.23
C ASP A 136 -2.80 27.56 6.00
N GLU A 137 -2.82 26.23 5.87
CA GLU A 137 -1.82 25.34 6.47
C GLU A 137 -0.43 25.49 5.85
N ALA A 138 -0.34 25.76 4.53
CA ALA A 138 0.92 26.09 3.87
C ALA A 138 1.55 27.38 4.44
N ARG A 139 0.71 28.42 4.65
CA ARG A 139 1.15 29.69 5.27
C ARG A 139 1.56 29.51 6.73
N ALA A 140 0.90 28.61 7.46
CA ALA A 140 1.22 28.26 8.83
C ALA A 140 2.51 27.41 8.96
N GLY A 141 3.07 26.91 7.83
CA GLY A 141 4.26 26.05 7.82
C GLY A 141 3.98 24.61 8.24
N ALA A 142 2.72 24.17 8.21
CA ALA A 142 2.30 22.83 8.59
C ALA A 142 2.40 21.79 7.45
N LEU A 143 2.84 22.20 6.24
CA LEU A 143 3.05 21.32 5.11
C LEU A 143 4.54 21.02 4.91
N HIS A 144 4.88 19.73 4.94
CA HIS A 144 6.24 19.24 4.79
C HIS A 144 6.38 18.43 3.48
N PRO A 145 7.34 18.76 2.59
CA PRO A 145 7.48 18.07 1.30
C PRO A 145 7.85 16.59 1.48
N LEU A 146 7.28 15.74 0.64
CA LEU A 146 7.68 14.35 0.49
C LEU A 146 8.62 14.19 -0.70
N GLY A 147 9.93 14.27 -0.44
CA GLY A 147 10.96 14.25 -1.48
C GLY A 147 10.92 15.47 -2.40
N ALA A 148 11.44 15.36 -3.60
CA ALA A 148 11.49 16.42 -4.61
C ALA A 148 10.14 16.63 -5.33
N GLY A 149 9.05 16.72 -4.58
CA GLY A 149 7.71 17.00 -5.11
C GLY A 149 7.58 18.43 -5.65
N PRO A 150 6.40 18.79 -6.19
CA PRO A 150 6.13 20.14 -6.67
C PRO A 150 6.29 21.16 -5.54
N ALA A 151 6.90 22.31 -5.88
CA ALA A 151 6.96 23.44 -4.96
C ALA A 151 5.56 23.99 -4.69
N LEU A 152 5.33 24.44 -3.45
CA LEU A 152 4.06 25.05 -3.06
C LEU A 152 3.85 26.38 -3.81
N ASP A 153 2.74 26.47 -4.54
CA ASP A 153 2.30 27.68 -5.22
C ASP A 153 0.79 27.88 -4.98
N GLU A 154 0.44 28.96 -4.30
CA GLU A 154 -0.94 29.23 -3.92
C GLU A 154 -1.89 29.35 -5.11
N ALA A 155 -1.44 29.91 -6.24
CA ALA A 155 -2.27 30.05 -7.43
C ALA A 155 -2.62 28.65 -7.98
N SER A 156 -1.65 27.77 -8.05
CA SER A 156 -1.84 26.38 -8.47
C SER A 156 -2.73 25.60 -7.47
N LEU A 157 -2.53 25.80 -6.17
CA LEU A 157 -3.34 25.14 -5.15
C LEU A 157 -4.83 25.52 -5.24
N ARG A 158 -5.14 26.80 -5.54
CA ARG A 158 -6.54 27.26 -5.71
C ARG A 158 -7.29 26.57 -6.84
N GLU A 159 -6.58 26.13 -7.86
CA GLU A 159 -7.13 25.45 -9.04
C GLU A 159 -7.08 23.93 -8.91
N SER A 160 -6.59 23.40 -7.78
CA SER A 160 -6.31 21.98 -7.60
C SER A 160 -7.49 21.24 -6.99
N THR A 161 -7.66 20.00 -7.43
CA THR A 161 -8.34 18.95 -6.66
C THR A 161 -7.33 18.35 -5.70
N ILE A 162 -7.60 18.42 -4.41
CA ILE A 162 -6.68 17.98 -3.35
C ILE A 162 -7.35 16.90 -2.51
N VAL A 163 -6.67 15.78 -2.31
CA VAL A 163 -7.12 14.69 -1.42
C VAL A 163 -6.12 14.44 -0.31
N GLY A 164 -6.64 14.08 0.87
CA GLY A 164 -5.86 13.52 1.96
C GLY A 164 -5.92 11.99 1.95
N GLN A 165 -4.81 11.33 2.19
CA GLN A 165 -4.79 9.87 2.35
C GLN A 165 -5.18 9.51 3.78
N MET A 166 -6.47 9.15 3.98
CA MET A 166 -6.97 8.79 5.30
C MET A 166 -6.33 7.52 5.84
N GLY A 167 -6.13 7.51 7.15
CA GLY A 167 -5.73 6.35 7.92
C GLY A 167 -6.94 5.56 8.44
N ILE A 168 -6.76 4.98 9.63
CA ILE A 168 -7.70 4.00 10.18
C ILE A 168 -8.90 4.62 10.89
N HIS A 169 -8.76 5.80 11.49
CA HIS A 169 -9.76 6.36 12.40
C HIS A 169 -11.14 6.60 11.76
N PRO A 170 -11.24 7.18 10.52
CA PRO A 170 -12.53 7.32 9.85
C PRO A 170 -13.17 5.97 9.51
N LEU A 171 -12.36 4.96 9.17
CA LEU A 171 -12.82 3.61 8.89
C LEU A 171 -13.37 2.94 10.16
N LEU A 172 -12.67 3.11 11.29
CA LEU A 172 -13.14 2.64 12.60
C LEU A 172 -14.44 3.31 13.01
N ALA A 173 -14.57 4.64 12.82
CA ALA A 173 -15.80 5.37 13.09
C ALA A 173 -16.97 4.80 12.27
N ALA A 174 -16.76 4.54 10.97
CA ALA A 174 -17.76 3.92 10.10
C ALA A 174 -18.21 2.55 10.61
N LEU A 175 -17.26 1.70 11.00
CA LEU A 175 -17.52 0.34 11.50
C LEU A 175 -18.16 0.34 12.90
N HIS A 176 -17.72 1.21 13.81
CA HIS A 176 -18.35 1.39 15.13
C HIS A 176 -19.77 1.92 14.99
N GLY A 177 -20.01 2.80 14.00
CA GLY A 177 -21.35 3.23 13.62
C GLY A 177 -22.23 2.10 13.07
N GLY A 178 -21.71 0.89 12.89
CA GLY A 178 -22.46 -0.29 12.43
C GLY A 178 -22.66 -0.33 10.91
N ALA A 179 -21.82 0.35 10.11
CA ALA A 179 -21.91 0.27 8.68
C ALA A 179 -21.60 -1.15 8.19
N LYS A 180 -22.48 -1.70 7.35
CA LYS A 180 -22.26 -2.96 6.63
C LYS A 180 -21.45 -2.73 5.36
N TYR A 181 -21.65 -1.58 4.71
CA TYR A 181 -20.91 -1.17 3.52
C TYR A 181 -20.18 0.14 3.79
N VAL A 182 -18.87 0.15 3.58
CA VAL A 182 -18.02 1.32 3.74
C VAL A 182 -17.41 1.69 2.40
N PHE A 183 -17.66 2.90 1.93
CA PHE A 183 -17.07 3.48 0.74
C PHE A 183 -16.19 4.66 1.15
N ALA A 184 -14.89 4.51 0.99
CA ALA A 184 -13.93 5.53 1.34
C ALA A 184 -13.25 6.12 0.09
N GLY A 185 -13.03 7.43 0.12
CA GLY A 185 -12.21 8.14 -0.84
C GLY A 185 -10.73 7.74 -0.75
N ARG A 186 -9.82 8.70 -0.92
CA ARG A 186 -8.37 8.43 -0.85
C ARG A 186 -7.97 7.90 0.53
N SER A 187 -7.47 6.69 0.57
CA SER A 187 -7.17 5.98 1.82
C SER A 187 -5.86 5.20 1.73
N CYS A 188 -5.27 4.93 2.88
CA CYS A 188 -4.17 3.99 2.99
C CYS A 188 -4.70 2.56 2.79
N GLY A 189 -4.17 1.82 1.81
CA GLY A 189 -4.64 0.48 1.47
C GLY A 189 -4.57 -0.49 2.65
N ALA A 190 -3.48 -0.51 3.38
CA ALA A 190 -3.32 -1.37 4.56
C ALA A 190 -4.34 -1.04 5.66
N ALA A 191 -4.71 0.23 5.85
CA ALA A 191 -5.68 0.65 6.86
C ALA A 191 -7.08 0.12 6.59
N LEU A 192 -7.46 -0.07 5.31
CA LEU A 192 -8.76 -0.67 4.94
C LEU A 192 -8.95 -2.05 5.57
N PHE A 193 -7.91 -2.87 5.50
CA PHE A 193 -7.93 -4.22 6.05
C PHE A 193 -7.71 -4.22 7.57
N ALA A 194 -6.85 -3.34 8.07
CA ALA A 194 -6.53 -3.26 9.50
C ALA A 194 -7.72 -2.79 10.35
N ALA A 195 -8.63 -1.98 9.81
CA ALA A 195 -9.71 -1.33 10.55
C ALA A 195 -10.60 -2.33 11.31
N ASP A 196 -11.14 -3.35 10.64
CA ASP A 196 -12.00 -4.34 11.32
C ASP A 196 -11.21 -5.26 12.25
N MET A 197 -9.95 -5.53 11.92
CA MET A 197 -9.03 -6.27 12.80
C MET A 197 -8.78 -5.52 14.11
N LEU A 198 -8.47 -4.22 14.05
CA LEU A 198 -8.28 -3.39 15.25
C LEU A 198 -9.56 -3.22 16.06
N ARG A 199 -10.70 -3.03 15.41
CA ARG A 199 -12.02 -3.00 16.07
C ARG A 199 -12.29 -4.25 16.89
N ARG A 200 -11.73 -5.38 16.50
CA ARG A 200 -11.84 -6.68 17.20
C ARG A 200 -10.70 -6.95 18.18
N GLY A 201 -9.81 -5.98 18.41
CA GLY A 201 -8.72 -6.10 19.38
C GLY A 201 -7.49 -6.87 18.89
N ILE A 202 -7.33 -7.07 17.58
CA ILE A 202 -6.11 -7.66 17.02
C ILE A 202 -4.99 -6.64 17.14
N ALA A 203 -3.79 -7.10 17.51
CA ALA A 203 -2.64 -6.25 17.75
C ALA A 203 -2.28 -5.42 16.49
N PRO A 204 -2.02 -4.10 16.63
CA PRO A 204 -1.78 -3.20 15.50
C PRO A 204 -0.65 -3.65 14.57
N GLY A 205 0.47 -4.13 15.09
CA GLY A 205 1.58 -4.61 14.26
C GLY A 205 1.19 -5.76 13.34
N LEU A 206 0.37 -6.69 13.82
CA LEU A 206 -0.15 -7.77 13.00
C LEU A 206 -1.21 -7.26 12.02
N ALA A 207 -2.16 -6.44 12.48
CA ALA A 207 -3.26 -5.93 11.67
C ALA A 207 -2.76 -5.09 10.47
N TYR A 208 -1.82 -4.17 10.69
CA TYR A 208 -1.25 -3.36 9.61
C TYR A 208 -0.39 -4.17 8.64
N HIS A 209 0.40 -5.14 9.15
CA HIS A 209 1.19 -5.98 8.25
C HIS A 209 0.31 -6.91 7.41
N VAL A 210 -0.72 -7.52 8.01
CA VAL A 210 -1.73 -8.28 7.25
C VAL A 210 -2.41 -7.39 6.22
N GLY A 211 -2.80 -6.18 6.61
CA GLY A 211 -3.39 -5.20 5.71
C GLY A 211 -2.48 -4.85 4.53
N HIS A 212 -1.19 -4.63 4.79
CA HIS A 212 -0.21 -4.35 3.76
C HIS A 212 -0.05 -5.50 2.75
N VAL A 213 -0.07 -6.75 3.21
CA VAL A 213 -0.04 -7.90 2.31
C VAL A 213 -1.33 -8.03 1.50
N LEU A 214 -2.49 -7.81 2.14
CA LEU A 214 -3.80 -8.01 1.50
C LEU A 214 -4.19 -6.89 0.52
N GLU A 215 -3.69 -5.66 0.70
CA GLU A 215 -4.06 -4.51 -0.15
C GLU A 215 -3.79 -4.73 -1.64
N SER A 216 -2.89 -5.63 -1.96
CA SER A 216 -2.54 -6.03 -3.34
C SER A 216 -3.04 -7.41 -3.73
N GLY A 217 -3.93 -8.01 -2.94
CA GLY A 217 -4.55 -9.30 -3.24
C GLY A 217 -3.52 -10.40 -3.51
N ALA A 218 -3.79 -11.25 -4.49
CA ALA A 218 -2.94 -12.38 -4.82
C ALA A 218 -1.61 -12.00 -5.52
N LEU A 219 -1.25 -10.72 -5.66
CA LEU A 219 0.12 -10.33 -6.02
C LEU A 219 1.16 -10.77 -4.98
N ALA A 220 0.74 -11.01 -3.73
CA ALA A 220 1.58 -11.57 -2.68
C ALA A 220 1.82 -13.09 -2.81
N CYS A 221 1.25 -13.75 -3.80
CA CYS A 221 1.41 -15.18 -4.08
C CYS A 221 2.55 -15.46 -5.08
N ASP A 222 2.82 -16.75 -5.28
CA ASP A 222 3.72 -17.28 -6.31
C ASP A 222 2.98 -18.38 -7.10
N PRO A 223 2.71 -18.19 -8.42
CA PRO A 223 2.84 -16.93 -9.16
C PRO A 223 1.86 -15.86 -8.68
N GLY A 224 2.26 -14.57 -8.71
CA GLY A 224 1.42 -13.44 -8.35
C GLY A 224 0.34 -13.15 -9.40
N SER A 225 -0.79 -12.54 -8.94
CA SER A 225 -1.86 -12.07 -9.84
C SER A 225 -2.58 -10.86 -9.25
N PRO A 226 -2.84 -9.80 -10.05
CA PRO A 226 -3.71 -8.72 -9.60
C PRO A 226 -5.20 -9.10 -9.59
N SER A 227 -5.56 -10.19 -10.26
CA SER A 227 -6.93 -10.60 -10.57
C SER A 227 -7.30 -11.91 -9.88
N ASP A 228 -7.02 -12.02 -8.58
CA ASP A 228 -7.39 -13.20 -7.79
C ASP A 228 -7.49 -12.87 -6.30
N CYS A 229 -8.21 -13.73 -5.56
CA CYS A 229 -8.44 -13.58 -4.13
C CYS A 229 -7.22 -13.99 -3.30
N LEU A 230 -7.07 -13.36 -2.14
CA LEU A 230 -6.16 -13.77 -1.09
C LEU A 230 -6.89 -13.78 0.25
N VAL A 231 -6.71 -14.82 1.04
CA VAL A 231 -7.29 -14.96 2.38
C VAL A 231 -6.20 -14.83 3.42
N ALA A 232 -6.49 -14.11 4.51
CA ALA A 232 -5.68 -14.15 5.72
C ALA A 232 -6.47 -14.72 6.89
N GLU A 233 -5.86 -15.64 7.62
CA GLU A 233 -6.32 -16.22 8.87
C GLU A 233 -5.46 -15.71 10.02
N ILE A 234 -6.10 -15.11 11.03
CA ILE A 234 -5.43 -14.51 12.18
C ILE A 234 -5.69 -15.37 13.41
N TYR A 235 -4.64 -15.68 14.14
CA TYR A 235 -4.66 -16.59 15.27
C TYR A 235 -4.38 -15.86 16.59
N ASP A 236 -4.84 -16.45 17.70
CA ASP A 236 -4.70 -15.90 19.06
C ASP A 236 -3.27 -15.95 19.61
N ASP A 237 -2.36 -16.64 18.91
CA ASP A 237 -0.92 -16.65 19.20
C ASP A 237 -0.15 -15.45 18.59
N GLY A 238 -0.85 -14.52 17.95
CA GLY A 238 -0.26 -13.34 17.31
C GLY A 238 0.36 -13.62 15.94
N SER A 239 -0.03 -14.72 15.30
CA SER A 239 0.37 -15.04 13.94
C SER A 239 -0.79 -14.83 12.94
N ALA A 240 -0.42 -14.63 11.66
CA ALA A 240 -1.34 -14.68 10.53
C ALA A 240 -0.83 -15.63 9.46
N VAL A 241 -1.75 -16.32 8.78
CA VAL A 241 -1.47 -17.26 7.70
C VAL A 241 -2.20 -16.80 6.44
N PHE A 242 -1.50 -16.74 5.31
CA PHE A 242 -2.04 -16.36 4.01
C PHE A 242 -2.28 -17.60 3.15
N ILE A 243 -3.44 -17.62 2.51
CA ILE A 243 -3.93 -18.76 1.74
C ILE A 243 -4.44 -18.24 0.39
N ALA A 244 -3.86 -18.72 -0.70
CA ALA A 244 -4.40 -18.53 -2.04
C ALA A 244 -5.54 -19.53 -2.29
N PRO A 245 -6.78 -19.09 -2.58
CA PRO A 245 -7.87 -20.01 -2.90
C PRO A 245 -7.66 -20.77 -4.22
N ASP A 246 -7.00 -20.14 -5.20
CA ASP A 246 -6.60 -20.79 -6.44
C ASP A 246 -5.49 -21.82 -6.19
N GLU A 247 -5.69 -23.05 -6.66
CA GLU A 247 -4.76 -24.17 -6.46
C GLU A 247 -3.45 -24.02 -7.23
N ASN A 248 -3.42 -23.20 -8.25
CA ASN A 248 -2.24 -22.92 -9.06
C ASN A 248 -1.32 -21.86 -8.41
N ARG A 249 -1.72 -21.29 -7.26
CA ARG A 249 -0.97 -20.28 -6.54
C ARG A 249 -0.61 -20.76 -5.14
N SER A 250 0.47 -20.24 -4.61
CA SER A 250 0.89 -20.50 -3.24
C SER A 250 1.41 -19.23 -2.56
N CYS A 251 1.18 -19.13 -1.26
CA CYS A 251 1.90 -18.19 -0.42
C CYS A 251 3.14 -18.89 0.13
N THR A 252 4.28 -18.29 -0.05
CA THR A 252 5.56 -18.78 0.47
C THR A 252 6.18 -17.74 1.39
N PRO A 253 7.08 -18.09 2.32
CA PRO A 253 7.82 -17.09 3.08
C PRO A 253 8.50 -16.05 2.19
N TYR A 254 9.01 -16.48 1.04
CA TYR A 254 9.63 -15.60 0.06
C TYR A 254 8.64 -14.64 -0.60
N SER A 255 7.49 -15.13 -1.06
CA SER A 255 6.51 -14.27 -1.73
C SER A 255 5.94 -13.22 -0.78
N LEU A 256 5.69 -13.59 0.49
CA LEU A 256 5.24 -12.65 1.51
C LEU A 256 6.31 -11.62 1.86
N ALA A 257 7.56 -12.06 2.07
CA ALA A 257 8.68 -11.17 2.35
C ALA A 257 8.92 -10.21 1.18
N ALA A 258 8.97 -10.75 -0.03
CA ALA A 258 9.10 -9.94 -1.24
C ALA A 258 7.98 -8.90 -1.33
N HIS A 259 6.74 -9.29 -1.08
CA HIS A 259 5.61 -8.37 -1.12
C HIS A 259 5.68 -7.30 -0.03
N SER A 260 6.11 -7.66 1.19
CA SER A 260 6.29 -6.71 2.30
C SER A 260 7.32 -5.61 2.02
N LEU A 261 8.30 -5.87 1.14
CA LEU A 261 9.26 -4.87 0.71
C LEU A 261 8.74 -3.97 -0.43
N HIS A 262 7.73 -4.43 -1.18
CA HIS A 262 7.33 -3.80 -2.43
C HIS A 262 6.78 -2.39 -2.25
N GLY A 263 7.28 -1.44 -3.07
CA GLY A 263 6.76 -0.07 -3.11
C GLY A 263 7.01 0.77 -1.86
N GLN A 264 7.88 0.32 -0.97
CA GLN A 264 8.25 1.01 0.26
C GLN A 264 9.63 1.63 0.16
N ALA A 265 9.78 2.89 0.58
CA ALA A 265 11.07 3.58 0.56
C ALA A 265 12.07 2.96 1.55
N HIS A 266 11.62 2.55 2.73
CA HIS A 266 12.42 1.86 3.73
C HIS A 266 11.98 0.40 3.86
N PRO A 267 12.91 -0.59 3.91
CA PRO A 267 12.53 -2.01 3.86
C PRO A 267 11.79 -2.51 5.09
N GLN A 268 11.98 -1.85 6.22
CA GLN A 268 11.53 -2.37 7.51
C GLN A 268 10.67 -1.39 8.32
N LEU A 269 10.56 -0.15 7.86
CA LEU A 269 9.70 0.88 8.44
C LEU A 269 8.71 1.35 7.39
N GLN A 270 7.43 1.18 7.68
CA GLN A 270 6.36 1.67 6.83
C GLN A 270 5.52 2.68 7.60
N PHE A 271 5.42 3.89 7.04
CA PHE A 271 4.77 5.02 7.70
C PHE A 271 3.30 5.10 7.35
N PHE A 272 2.49 5.30 8.37
CA PHE A 272 1.04 5.49 8.31
C PHE A 272 0.66 6.75 9.09
N PRO A 273 -0.54 7.30 8.87
CA PRO A 273 -1.00 8.45 9.65
C PRO A 273 -0.88 8.23 11.16
N GLU A 274 -1.22 7.04 11.63
CA GLU A 274 -1.30 6.67 13.05
C GLU A 274 0.03 6.22 13.65
N GLY A 275 1.07 6.04 12.84
CA GLY A 275 2.36 5.54 13.33
C GLY A 275 3.17 4.79 12.31
N VAL A 276 4.02 3.88 12.78
CA VAL A 276 5.01 3.19 11.97
C VAL A 276 4.95 1.68 12.20
N LEU A 277 4.71 0.93 11.13
CA LEU A 277 4.88 -0.52 11.12
C LEU A 277 6.37 -0.86 11.04
N ALA A 278 6.87 -1.59 12.03
CA ALA A 278 8.24 -2.06 12.09
C ALA A 278 8.31 -3.57 11.82
N MET A 279 8.99 -3.94 10.74
CA MET A 279 9.06 -5.31 10.23
C MET A 279 10.42 -5.98 10.47
N ALA A 280 11.40 -5.29 11.07
CA ALA A 280 12.75 -5.83 11.31
C ALA A 280 12.78 -7.16 12.08
N LYS A 281 11.82 -7.37 12.98
CA LYS A 281 11.71 -8.62 13.77
C LYS A 281 10.62 -9.55 13.24
N THR A 282 10.01 -9.24 12.12
CA THR A 282 8.99 -10.10 11.51
C THR A 282 9.61 -11.43 11.11
N GLU A 283 8.93 -12.50 11.46
CA GLU A 283 9.24 -13.85 11.02
C GLU A 283 8.28 -14.25 9.91
N PHE A 284 8.82 -14.67 8.78
CA PHE A 284 8.09 -15.28 7.68
C PHE A 284 8.26 -16.80 7.76
N PHE A 285 7.18 -17.56 7.85
CA PHE A 285 7.25 -19.01 8.05
C PHE A 285 6.31 -19.78 7.13
N ALA A 286 6.72 -20.99 6.75
CA ALA A 286 5.90 -21.86 5.92
C ALA A 286 4.83 -22.59 6.77
N VAL A 287 3.63 -22.73 6.19
CA VAL A 287 2.52 -23.51 6.74
C VAL A 287 2.08 -24.52 5.68
N GLY A 288 2.67 -25.71 5.72
CA GLY A 288 2.48 -26.69 4.64
C GLY A 288 3.18 -26.29 3.34
N THR A 289 2.62 -26.70 2.20
CA THR A 289 3.25 -26.53 0.89
C THR A 289 2.76 -25.31 0.11
N ARG A 290 1.61 -24.74 0.48
CA ARG A 290 0.94 -23.67 -0.29
C ARG A 290 0.53 -22.46 0.54
N SER A 291 0.84 -22.46 1.82
CA SER A 291 0.49 -21.38 2.74
C SER A 291 1.71 -20.95 3.53
N ALA A 292 1.80 -19.69 3.82
CA ALA A 292 2.84 -19.11 4.65
C ALA A 292 2.26 -18.05 5.58
N GLY A 293 2.98 -17.75 6.64
CA GLY A 293 2.52 -16.81 7.66
C GLY A 293 3.56 -15.79 8.05
N ILE A 294 3.07 -14.83 8.82
CA ILE A 294 3.86 -13.77 9.46
C ILE A 294 3.57 -13.72 10.96
N ARG A 295 4.54 -13.26 11.73
CA ARG A 295 4.38 -12.92 13.15
C ARG A 295 5.46 -11.97 13.63
N LYS A 296 5.30 -11.39 14.83
CA LYS A 296 6.25 -10.49 15.49
C LYS A 296 6.42 -9.12 14.85
N SER A 297 5.56 -8.73 13.92
CA SER A 297 5.51 -7.35 13.44
C SER A 297 5.05 -6.43 14.58
N ARG A 298 5.60 -5.22 14.66
CA ARG A 298 5.24 -4.22 15.67
C ARG A 298 4.72 -2.97 15.03
N PHE A 299 3.93 -2.21 15.77
CA PHE A 299 3.45 -0.91 15.34
C PHE A 299 3.70 0.11 16.44
N TYR A 300 4.43 1.16 16.08
CA TYR A 300 4.73 2.27 16.98
C TYR A 300 3.81 3.43 16.65
N ARG A 301 3.09 3.94 17.67
CA ARG A 301 2.16 5.04 17.51
C ARG A 301 2.88 6.33 17.17
N THR A 302 2.12 7.30 16.66
CA THR A 302 2.56 8.70 16.50
C THR A 302 3.06 9.31 17.81
N GLY A 303 3.92 10.28 17.69
CA GLY A 303 4.64 10.96 18.77
C GLY A 303 6.05 11.27 18.29
N GLU A 304 6.95 11.74 19.19
CA GLU A 304 8.34 11.93 18.83
C GLU A 304 9.03 10.56 18.53
N PRO A 305 9.75 10.38 17.40
CA PRO A 305 10.03 11.38 16.34
C PRO A 305 9.02 11.38 15.18
N TRP A 306 7.90 10.70 15.27
CA TRP A 306 6.93 10.50 14.16
C TRP A 306 5.57 11.14 14.48
N PRO A 307 5.38 12.45 14.21
CA PRO A 307 4.11 13.13 14.48
C PRO A 307 2.99 12.60 13.59
N LEU A 308 1.74 12.75 14.07
CA LEU A 308 0.56 12.49 13.25
C LEU A 308 0.64 13.30 11.96
N SER A 309 0.53 12.62 10.83
CA SER A 309 0.71 13.25 9.52
C SER A 309 -0.24 12.64 8.49
N ILE A 310 -0.87 13.49 7.69
CA ILE A 310 -1.68 13.04 6.55
C ILE A 310 -0.97 13.41 5.25
N LYS A 311 -0.77 12.43 4.38
CA LYS A 311 -0.26 12.71 3.05
C LYS A 311 -1.33 13.39 2.21
N LEU A 312 -1.01 14.56 1.67
CA LEU A 312 -1.82 15.32 0.73
C LEU A 312 -1.29 15.15 -0.69
N GLU A 313 -2.22 14.91 -1.60
CA GLU A 313 -1.95 14.78 -3.04
C GLU A 313 -2.86 15.76 -3.78
N GLY A 314 -2.28 16.67 -4.56
CA GLY A 314 -3.01 17.71 -5.30
C GLY A 314 -2.66 17.71 -6.78
N VAL A 315 -3.65 17.96 -7.61
CA VAL A 315 -3.52 18.01 -9.07
C VAL A 315 -4.34 19.12 -9.66
N ARG A 316 -3.86 19.73 -10.75
CA ARG A 316 -4.64 20.69 -11.54
C ARG A 316 -4.63 20.34 -13.01
N ARG A 317 -5.61 20.87 -13.75
CA ARG A 317 -5.65 20.83 -15.21
C ARG A 317 -4.72 21.89 -15.79
N VAL A 318 -3.86 21.49 -16.72
CA VAL A 318 -2.95 22.42 -17.44
C VAL A 318 -3.34 22.67 -18.89
N GLY A 319 -4.42 22.10 -19.36
CA GLY A 319 -4.94 22.26 -20.72
C GLY A 319 -4.54 21.14 -21.67
N LEU A 320 -4.66 21.41 -22.97
CA LEU A 320 -4.33 20.44 -24.01
C LEU A 320 -2.81 20.34 -24.19
N SER A 321 -2.28 19.15 -24.30
CA SER A 321 -0.88 18.93 -24.67
C SER A 321 -0.63 19.48 -26.09
N LYS A 322 0.25 20.46 -26.23
CA LYS A 322 0.65 21.06 -27.52
C LYS A 322 1.55 20.15 -28.36
N GLY A 323 1.60 18.86 -28.10
CA GLY A 323 2.50 17.91 -28.77
C GLY A 323 1.84 16.91 -29.70
N ALA A 324 0.53 16.92 -29.86
CA ALA A 324 -0.14 15.96 -30.74
C ALA A 324 -0.01 16.37 -32.20
N LEU A 325 0.76 15.62 -32.97
CA LEU A 325 0.92 15.74 -34.44
C LEU A 325 -0.33 15.32 -35.22
N PHE A 326 -1.39 14.87 -34.52
CA PHE A 326 -2.65 14.40 -35.09
C PHE A 326 -3.81 14.99 -34.33
N ASP A 327 -4.79 15.44 -35.09
CA ASP A 327 -6.05 16.06 -34.66
C ASP A 327 -7.02 15.04 -34.00
N LEU A 328 -6.49 14.29 -33.04
CA LEU A 328 -7.30 13.44 -32.16
C LEU A 328 -7.61 14.22 -30.91
N ASP A 329 -8.82 14.14 -30.40
CA ASP A 329 -9.25 14.66 -29.11
C ASP A 329 -8.25 14.18 -28.03
N THR A 330 -7.21 14.98 -27.81
CA THR A 330 -6.22 14.66 -26.77
C THR A 330 -6.88 14.90 -25.43
N PRO A 331 -6.88 13.91 -24.52
CA PRO A 331 -7.44 14.11 -23.20
C PRO A 331 -6.76 15.27 -22.49
N ASP A 332 -7.52 15.99 -21.70
CA ASP A 332 -6.97 17.05 -20.84
C ASP A 332 -5.74 16.56 -20.08
N THR A 333 -4.75 17.44 -19.98
CA THR A 333 -3.50 17.15 -19.30
C THR A 333 -3.57 17.68 -17.88
N TYR A 334 -3.08 16.90 -16.93
CA TYR A 334 -3.04 17.22 -15.50
C TYR A 334 -1.63 17.13 -14.97
N GLU A 335 -1.30 17.99 -14.00
CA GLU A 335 0.00 17.98 -13.33
C GLU A 335 -0.17 17.87 -11.81
N TRP A 336 0.86 17.38 -11.14
CA TRP A 336 0.97 17.41 -9.69
C TRP A 336 1.20 18.84 -9.19
N THR A 337 0.43 19.27 -8.21
CA THR A 337 0.57 20.57 -7.53
C THR A 337 0.90 20.44 -6.05
N LEU A 338 0.65 19.27 -5.47
CA LEU A 338 0.89 19.02 -4.07
C LEU A 338 1.29 17.55 -3.84
N TYR A 339 2.36 17.35 -3.08
CA TYR A 339 2.79 16.05 -2.57
C TYR A 339 3.52 16.26 -1.25
N HIS A 340 2.75 16.45 -0.16
CA HIS A 340 3.25 16.89 1.14
C HIS A 340 2.59 16.12 2.27
N LEU A 341 3.22 16.16 3.45
CA LEU A 341 2.60 15.76 4.71
C LEU A 341 1.99 16.99 5.39
N LEU A 342 0.72 16.89 5.78
CA LEU A 342 0.08 17.84 6.68
C LEU A 342 0.32 17.38 8.12
N GLN A 343 0.87 18.26 8.96
CA GLN A 343 1.17 18.02 10.37
C GLN A 343 0.46 19.06 11.25
N ASN A 344 -0.86 19.07 11.22
CA ASN A 344 -1.71 19.87 12.09
C ASN A 344 -2.84 19.00 12.64
N GLU A 345 -2.69 18.56 13.89
CA GLU A 345 -3.64 17.65 14.54
C GLU A 345 -5.05 18.23 14.62
N ASP A 346 -5.19 19.55 14.87
CA ASP A 346 -6.50 20.20 14.97
C ASP A 346 -7.26 20.13 13.64
N VAL A 347 -6.57 20.38 12.52
CA VAL A 347 -7.17 20.26 11.18
C VAL A 347 -7.48 18.80 10.85
N ILE A 348 -6.57 17.89 11.15
CA ILE A 348 -6.76 16.46 10.88
C ILE A 348 -7.97 15.93 11.65
N HIS A 349 -8.07 16.26 12.94
CA HIS A 349 -9.14 15.74 13.81
C HIS A 349 -10.51 16.35 13.50
N ASN A 350 -10.58 17.63 13.16
CA ASN A 350 -11.83 18.38 13.14
C ASN A 350 -12.34 18.73 11.75
N ARG A 351 -11.50 18.62 10.70
CA ARG A 351 -11.85 19.08 9.35
C ARG A 351 -11.67 18.02 8.25
N MET A 352 -11.08 16.87 8.57
CA MET A 352 -10.80 15.84 7.57
C MET A 352 -11.69 14.62 7.77
N PHE A 353 -12.03 13.98 6.67
CA PHE A 353 -12.65 12.67 6.61
C PHE A 353 -13.98 12.50 7.38
N PRO A 354 -14.96 13.39 7.21
CA PRO A 354 -16.27 13.20 7.83
C PRO A 354 -16.94 11.91 7.33
N VAL A 355 -17.55 11.16 8.26
CA VAL A 355 -18.25 9.91 7.97
C VAL A 355 -19.74 10.19 7.82
N HIS A 356 -20.28 10.02 6.62
CA HIS A 356 -21.69 10.19 6.35
C HIS A 356 -22.42 8.85 6.32
N TYR A 357 -23.47 8.70 7.10
CA TYR A 357 -24.27 7.47 7.15
C TYR A 357 -25.54 7.57 6.32
N TYR A 358 -25.87 6.46 5.68
CA TYR A 358 -27.08 6.30 4.88
C TYR A 358 -27.78 4.98 5.25
N SER A 359 -29.13 4.99 5.16
CA SER A 359 -29.92 3.78 5.04
C SER A 359 -30.18 3.54 3.56
N ALA A 360 -29.73 2.41 3.04
CA ALA A 360 -29.86 2.03 1.64
C ALA A 360 -31.02 1.05 1.47
N ASN A 361 -31.94 1.37 0.55
CA ASN A 361 -33.05 0.52 0.15
C ASN A 361 -33.03 0.41 -1.37
N GLY A 362 -32.33 -0.61 -1.88
CA GLY A 362 -32.02 -0.70 -3.30
C GLY A 362 -31.26 0.54 -3.78
N ARG A 363 -31.80 1.24 -4.79
CA ARG A 363 -31.22 2.46 -5.35
C ARG A 363 -31.43 3.70 -4.47
N GLU A 364 -32.43 3.68 -3.59
CA GLU A 364 -32.76 4.80 -2.72
C GLU A 364 -31.91 4.80 -1.46
N TRP A 365 -31.13 5.87 -1.26
CA TRP A 365 -30.27 6.05 -0.10
C TRP A 365 -30.66 7.33 0.64
N SER A 366 -31.10 7.19 1.88
CA SER A 366 -31.47 8.29 2.75
C SER A 366 -30.39 8.55 3.77
N ARG A 367 -29.89 9.79 3.84
CA ARG A 367 -28.89 10.18 4.86
C ARG A 367 -29.49 10.06 6.25
N THR A 368 -28.81 9.33 7.14
CA THR A 368 -29.27 9.07 8.51
C THR A 368 -28.42 9.74 9.57
N GLY A 369 -27.24 10.21 9.23
CA GLY A 369 -26.36 10.88 10.18
C GLY A 369 -24.98 11.21 9.62
N GLU A 370 -24.18 11.77 10.49
CA GLU A 370 -22.76 12.10 10.28
C GLU A 370 -22.00 11.89 11.58
N ALA A 371 -20.72 11.51 11.47
CA ALA A 371 -19.80 11.46 12.59
C ALA A 371 -18.43 11.98 12.15
N GLN A 372 -17.74 12.62 13.08
CA GLN A 372 -16.31 12.86 12.98
C GLN A 372 -15.58 11.69 13.65
N ALA A 373 -14.46 11.27 13.10
CA ALA A 373 -13.67 10.22 13.68
C ALA A 373 -13.05 10.68 15.01
N GLU A 374 -13.11 9.81 16.01
CA GLU A 374 -12.31 9.97 17.23
C GLU A 374 -10.91 9.41 16.97
N TYR A 375 -9.89 10.23 17.21
CA TYR A 375 -8.50 9.84 17.07
C TYR A 375 -7.94 9.38 18.41
N PHE A 376 -7.27 8.26 18.40
CA PHE A 376 -6.66 7.68 19.58
C PHE A 376 -5.30 7.05 19.22
N ASP A 377 -4.48 6.84 20.21
CA ASP A 377 -3.17 6.22 20.05
C ASP A 377 -3.29 4.76 19.58
N VAL A 378 -2.66 4.45 18.45
CA VAL A 378 -2.63 3.11 17.87
C VAL A 378 -1.23 2.52 18.03
N GLY A 379 -1.10 1.42 18.77
CA GLY A 379 0.17 0.71 18.94
C GLY A 379 0.97 1.09 20.18
N GLU A 380 2.23 0.71 20.17
CA GLU A 380 3.18 0.90 21.27
C GLU A 380 3.83 2.29 21.22
N PRO A 381 4.17 2.92 22.37
CA PRO A 381 5.02 4.11 22.34
C PRO A 381 6.33 3.80 21.62
N ALA A 382 6.81 4.74 20.83
CA ALA A 382 8.09 4.59 20.11
C ALA A 382 9.30 4.60 21.05
N GLY A 383 9.26 4.40 22.29
CA GLY A 383 10.35 4.32 23.29
C GLY A 383 11.75 4.65 22.76
N THR A 384 12.75 4.68 23.57
CA THR A 384 14.17 4.71 23.16
C THR A 384 14.55 3.35 22.52
N GLN A 385 13.91 3.02 21.40
CA GLN A 385 14.33 1.87 20.60
C GLN A 385 15.68 2.20 19.99
N ASN A 386 16.59 1.26 20.13
CA ASN A 386 17.87 1.33 19.49
C ASN A 386 17.62 1.28 17.97
N LEU A 387 17.44 2.45 17.35
CA LEU A 387 17.40 2.60 15.89
C LEU A 387 18.79 2.29 15.28
N ASP A 388 19.79 1.98 16.12
CA ASP A 388 21.14 1.52 15.73
C ASP A 388 21.17 0.04 15.29
N ASP A 389 20.00 -0.62 15.15
CA ASP A 389 19.96 -1.91 14.47
C ASP A 389 20.43 -1.69 13.02
N ARG A 390 21.53 -2.32 12.62
CA ARG A 390 22.11 -2.17 11.27
C ARG A 390 21.09 -2.39 10.15
N THR A 391 19.99 -3.09 10.44
CA THR A 391 18.90 -3.33 9.50
C THR A 391 18.02 -2.10 9.27
N LEU A 392 18.13 -1.07 10.12
CA LEU A 392 17.44 0.21 9.98
C LEU A 392 18.36 1.29 9.39
N CYS A 393 19.66 1.05 9.32
CA CYS A 393 20.63 1.99 8.78
C CYS A 393 20.98 1.63 7.33
N ALA A 394 21.29 2.64 6.54
CA ALA A 394 21.85 2.43 5.21
C ALA A 394 23.22 1.72 5.31
N ILE A 395 23.56 0.98 4.27
CA ILE A 395 24.85 0.30 4.16
C ILE A 395 25.96 1.36 4.10
N GLU A 396 26.95 1.25 4.99
CA GLU A 396 28.08 2.17 5.02
C GLU A 396 28.95 2.06 3.75
N ASP A 397 29.47 3.19 3.30
CA ASP A 397 30.37 3.28 2.13
C ASP A 397 31.80 2.91 2.53
N VAL A 398 32.01 1.67 2.96
CA VAL A 398 33.31 1.14 3.36
C VAL A 398 33.86 0.23 2.26
N PRO A 399 35.07 0.45 1.75
CA PRO A 399 35.66 -0.42 0.74
C PRO A 399 35.83 -1.86 1.27
N PRO A 400 35.71 -2.88 0.40
CA PRO A 400 35.90 -4.28 0.81
C PRO A 400 37.28 -4.51 1.38
N GLN A 401 37.33 -5.21 2.51
CA GLN A 401 38.59 -5.45 3.25
C GLN A 401 39.47 -6.60 2.67
N ALA A 402 38.97 -7.31 1.67
CA ALA A 402 39.64 -8.46 1.07
C ALA A 402 39.68 -8.38 -0.46
N THR A 403 40.57 -9.15 -1.09
CA THR A 403 40.60 -9.30 -2.54
C THR A 403 39.52 -10.30 -2.97
N PRO A 404 38.69 -9.99 -4.00
CA PRO A 404 37.71 -10.93 -4.51
C PRO A 404 38.37 -12.25 -4.98
N SER A 405 37.76 -13.38 -4.62
CA SER A 405 38.17 -14.71 -5.11
C SER A 405 37.54 -15.05 -6.47
N GLY A 406 36.61 -14.25 -6.96
CA GLY A 406 35.90 -14.39 -8.22
C GLY A 406 34.76 -13.41 -8.34
N SER A 407 33.84 -13.65 -9.28
CA SER A 407 32.63 -12.86 -9.44
C SER A 407 31.48 -13.73 -9.95
N ARG A 408 30.22 -13.33 -9.68
CA ARG A 408 29.02 -14.02 -10.17
C ARG A 408 27.99 -13.01 -10.66
N PRO A 409 27.29 -13.30 -11.78
CA PRO A 409 26.13 -12.52 -12.18
C PRO A 409 25.09 -12.46 -11.05
N LEU A 410 24.48 -11.31 -10.85
CA LEU A 410 23.44 -11.16 -9.84
C LEU A 410 22.26 -12.10 -10.10
N LEU A 411 21.91 -12.34 -11.36
CA LEU A 411 20.87 -13.29 -11.77
C LEU A 411 21.10 -14.73 -11.29
N ASP A 412 22.37 -15.14 -11.09
CA ASP A 412 22.70 -16.49 -10.62
C ASP A 412 22.54 -16.67 -9.11
N ILE A 413 22.53 -15.57 -8.37
CA ILE A 413 22.47 -15.56 -6.90
C ILE A 413 21.23 -14.89 -6.33
N ALA A 414 20.43 -14.22 -7.16
CA ALA A 414 19.16 -13.62 -6.79
C ALA A 414 17.98 -14.48 -7.27
N ARG A 415 16.98 -14.65 -6.42
CA ARG A 415 15.70 -15.29 -6.75
C ARG A 415 14.69 -14.30 -7.30
N VAL A 416 14.71 -13.06 -6.77
CA VAL A 416 13.85 -11.97 -7.18
C VAL A 416 14.70 -10.73 -7.35
N ILE A 417 14.58 -10.08 -8.50
CA ILE A 417 15.06 -8.73 -8.77
C ILE A 417 13.86 -7.97 -9.33
N ARG A 418 13.51 -6.87 -8.69
CA ARG A 418 12.39 -6.06 -9.16
C ARG A 418 12.55 -4.60 -8.78
N SER A 419 11.81 -3.74 -9.46
CA SER A 419 11.69 -2.32 -9.17
C SER A 419 10.24 -1.91 -8.97
N ALA A 420 10.04 -0.86 -8.20
CA ALA A 420 8.74 -0.21 -8.02
C ALA A 420 8.92 1.22 -7.55
N ASN A 421 7.95 2.07 -7.87
CA ASN A 421 7.89 3.38 -7.23
C ASN A 421 7.52 3.27 -5.75
N ALA A 422 8.13 4.12 -4.92
CA ALA A 422 7.70 4.43 -3.57
C ALA A 422 7.16 5.87 -3.57
N GLY A 423 5.87 6.03 -3.84
CA GLY A 423 5.27 7.32 -4.14
C GLY A 423 5.66 7.84 -5.53
N ILE A 424 5.60 9.17 -5.73
CA ILE A 424 5.86 9.77 -7.05
C ILE A 424 7.33 10.15 -7.27
N ASN A 425 8.11 10.29 -6.19
CA ASN A 425 9.47 10.85 -6.21
C ASN A 425 10.58 9.81 -6.14
N TRP A 426 10.28 8.61 -5.68
CA TRP A 426 11.29 7.59 -5.40
C TRP A 426 11.08 6.33 -6.22
N ILE A 427 12.17 5.68 -6.57
CA ILE A 427 12.18 4.34 -7.12
C ILE A 427 12.95 3.42 -6.19
N THR A 428 12.46 2.21 -6.03
CA THR A 428 13.08 1.20 -5.18
C THR A 428 13.39 -0.05 -5.96
N PHE A 429 14.45 -0.73 -5.55
CA PHE A 429 14.83 -2.04 -6.06
C PHE A 429 14.91 -3.01 -4.90
N ASP A 430 14.33 -4.18 -5.09
CA ASP A 430 14.40 -5.30 -4.15
C ASP A 430 15.17 -6.44 -4.79
N VAL A 431 16.20 -6.92 -4.10
CA VAL A 431 17.00 -8.10 -4.48
C VAL A 431 16.87 -9.13 -3.37
N LEU A 432 16.15 -10.23 -3.62
CA LEU A 432 16.05 -11.35 -2.70
C LEU A 432 16.96 -12.47 -3.18
N PHE A 433 17.86 -12.95 -2.33
CA PHE A 433 18.85 -13.95 -2.69
C PHE A 433 18.29 -15.37 -2.61
N VAL A 434 18.86 -16.28 -3.41
CA VAL A 434 18.44 -17.69 -3.50
C VAL A 434 18.69 -18.47 -2.20
N SER A 435 19.67 -18.04 -1.40
CA SER A 435 20.04 -18.66 -0.14
C SER A 435 20.66 -17.63 0.82
N LYS A 436 20.78 -18.03 2.08
CA LYS A 436 21.47 -17.24 3.10
C LYS A 436 22.96 -17.06 2.73
N ASP A 437 23.61 -18.10 2.23
CA ASP A 437 25.03 -18.03 1.84
C ASP A 437 25.26 -17.03 0.71
N ALA A 438 24.34 -17.00 -0.29
CA ALA A 438 24.40 -16.01 -1.37
C ALA A 438 24.21 -14.58 -0.84
N TYR A 439 23.27 -14.39 0.09
CA TYR A 439 23.06 -13.12 0.76
C TYR A 439 24.29 -12.68 1.56
N GLU A 440 24.86 -13.55 2.41
CA GLU A 440 26.05 -13.26 3.19
C GLU A 440 27.27 -12.97 2.31
N ALA A 441 27.40 -13.65 1.17
CA ALA A 441 28.45 -13.34 0.20
C ALA A 441 28.29 -11.94 -0.40
N ALA A 442 27.06 -11.53 -0.72
CA ALA A 442 26.75 -10.17 -1.17
C ALA A 442 27.06 -9.13 -0.07
N LEU A 443 26.78 -9.44 1.19
CA LEU A 443 27.15 -8.59 2.34
C LEU A 443 28.67 -8.38 2.42
N ARG A 444 29.43 -9.48 2.38
CA ARG A 444 30.91 -9.43 2.47
C ARG A 444 31.55 -8.64 1.33
N SER A 445 30.90 -8.59 0.18
CA SER A 445 31.38 -7.84 -0.98
C SER A 445 31.34 -6.33 -0.79
N ASN A 446 30.46 -5.85 0.09
CA ASN A 446 30.06 -4.44 0.21
C ASN A 446 29.76 -3.76 -1.14
N PHE A 447 29.38 -4.55 -2.15
CA PHE A 447 29.10 -4.07 -3.49
C PHE A 447 27.90 -3.12 -3.51
N PHE A 448 26.91 -3.36 -2.65
CA PHE A 448 25.67 -2.56 -2.59
C PHE A 448 25.79 -1.32 -1.68
N CYS A 449 26.98 -0.79 -1.46
CA CYS A 449 27.13 0.53 -0.84
C CYS A 449 26.64 1.64 -1.80
N ALA A 450 26.27 2.80 -1.25
CA ALA A 450 25.65 3.88 -2.00
C ALA A 450 26.48 4.33 -3.21
N ARG A 451 27.80 4.43 -3.05
CA ARG A 451 28.71 4.85 -4.14
C ARG A 451 28.70 3.88 -5.31
N ASN A 452 28.90 2.58 -5.05
CA ASN A 452 28.91 1.58 -6.12
C ASN A 452 27.54 1.50 -6.82
N VAL A 453 26.45 1.61 -6.05
CA VAL A 453 25.10 1.63 -6.61
C VAL A 453 24.91 2.84 -7.52
N ALA A 454 25.35 4.02 -7.11
CA ALA A 454 25.29 5.24 -7.92
C ALA A 454 26.09 5.07 -9.23
N ASP A 455 27.33 4.61 -9.12
CA ASP A 455 28.23 4.44 -10.27
C ASP A 455 27.68 3.38 -11.27
N GLU A 456 27.23 2.22 -10.78
CA GLU A 456 26.75 1.11 -11.60
C GLU A 456 25.40 1.40 -12.27
N LEU A 457 24.52 2.14 -11.60
CA LEU A 457 23.19 2.48 -12.15
C LEU A 457 23.18 3.81 -12.89
N GLY A 458 24.26 4.60 -12.83
CA GLY A 458 24.37 5.88 -13.51
C GLY A 458 23.54 7.00 -12.86
N PHE A 459 23.44 6.99 -11.52
CA PHE A 459 22.81 8.05 -10.73
C PHE A 459 23.85 8.91 -10.02
N GLU A 460 23.47 10.13 -9.67
CA GLU A 460 24.26 10.94 -8.75
C GLU A 460 24.25 10.29 -7.35
N LEU A 461 25.38 10.32 -6.63
CA LEU A 461 25.45 9.75 -5.27
C LEU A 461 24.41 10.35 -4.33
N THR A 462 24.10 11.64 -4.49
CA THR A 462 23.06 12.34 -3.71
C THR A 462 21.65 11.85 -3.98
N SER A 463 21.42 11.15 -5.09
CA SER A 463 20.14 10.54 -5.40
C SER A 463 19.94 9.18 -4.71
N VAL A 464 21.01 8.58 -4.16
CA VAL A 464 20.89 7.33 -3.40
C VAL A 464 20.45 7.66 -1.98
N LEU A 465 19.15 7.49 -1.71
CA LEU A 465 18.56 7.76 -0.40
C LEU A 465 18.95 6.70 0.64
N GLY A 466 19.22 5.48 0.18
CA GLY A 466 19.72 4.42 1.02
C GLY A 466 19.79 3.07 0.32
N THR A 467 20.71 2.25 0.80
CA THR A 467 20.81 0.84 0.50
C THR A 467 20.77 0.10 1.82
N TYR A 468 20.01 -0.97 1.94
CA TYR A 468 19.68 -1.58 3.22
C TYR A 468 19.82 -3.11 3.17
N PHE A 469 20.34 -3.68 4.24
CA PHE A 469 20.28 -5.12 4.49
C PHE A 469 18.93 -5.49 5.10
N VAL A 470 18.35 -6.60 4.66
CA VAL A 470 17.08 -7.13 5.16
C VAL A 470 17.28 -8.58 5.58
N ASP A 471 17.87 -8.75 6.75
CA ASP A 471 18.36 -10.06 7.25
C ASP A 471 17.25 -11.11 7.39
N ASN A 472 16.03 -10.68 7.77
CA ASN A 472 14.92 -11.61 8.01
C ASN A 472 14.33 -12.27 6.76
N CYS A 473 14.77 -11.82 5.58
CA CYS A 473 14.36 -12.43 4.30
C CYS A 473 15.52 -12.57 3.29
N ASN A 474 16.77 -12.39 3.72
CA ASN A 474 17.97 -12.46 2.88
C ASN A 474 17.84 -11.55 1.65
N ALA A 475 17.55 -10.28 1.87
CA ALA A 475 17.35 -9.31 0.80
C ALA A 475 18.21 -8.05 0.97
N ILE A 476 18.39 -7.35 -0.14
CA ILE A 476 18.91 -5.98 -0.16
C ILE A 476 17.86 -5.10 -0.79
N LYS A 477 17.63 -3.93 -0.21
CA LYS A 477 16.79 -2.88 -0.77
C LYS A 477 17.62 -1.66 -1.11
N ILE A 478 17.35 -1.10 -2.29
CA ILE A 478 17.95 0.15 -2.76
C ILE A 478 16.82 1.14 -2.98
N THR A 479 16.98 2.37 -2.49
CA THR A 479 16.02 3.46 -2.68
C THR A 479 16.72 4.65 -3.29
N LEU A 480 16.22 5.11 -4.43
CA LEU A 480 16.77 6.24 -5.18
C LEU A 480 15.71 7.33 -5.35
N GLU A 481 16.15 8.58 -5.36
CA GLU A 481 15.34 9.69 -5.81
C GLU A 481 15.25 9.68 -7.34
N LYS A 482 14.05 9.81 -7.87
CA LYS A 482 13.85 9.87 -9.33
C LYS A 482 14.24 11.25 -9.86
N PRO A 483 14.97 11.32 -10.97
CA PRO A 483 15.28 12.60 -11.63
C PRO A 483 14.02 13.27 -12.20
N ILE A 484 12.99 12.49 -12.47
CA ILE A 484 11.69 12.94 -12.98
C ILE A 484 10.59 12.34 -12.13
N VAL A 485 9.72 13.19 -11.59
CA VAL A 485 8.54 12.79 -10.82
C VAL A 485 7.63 11.90 -11.69
N SER A 486 7.15 10.80 -11.12
CA SER A 486 6.30 9.85 -11.84
C SER A 486 5.03 10.50 -12.37
N ALA A 487 4.68 10.15 -13.60
CA ALA A 487 3.53 10.69 -14.32
C ALA A 487 3.49 12.23 -14.36
N SER A 488 4.67 12.87 -14.34
CA SER A 488 4.80 14.29 -14.61
C SER A 488 4.74 14.58 -16.11
N LEU A 489 4.55 15.84 -16.47
CA LEU A 489 4.60 16.31 -17.87
C LEU A 489 6.04 16.46 -18.40
N ALA A 490 7.04 16.18 -17.58
CA ALA A 490 8.43 16.32 -17.99
C ALA A 490 8.78 15.32 -19.09
N PRO A 491 9.50 15.76 -20.14
CA PRO A 491 9.97 14.85 -21.18
C PRO A 491 10.87 13.75 -20.58
N GLY A 492 10.63 12.50 -20.97
CA GLY A 492 11.48 11.37 -20.57
C GLY A 492 10.85 10.42 -19.56
N GLU A 493 9.71 10.75 -18.93
CA GLU A 493 8.97 9.77 -18.13
C GLU A 493 8.42 8.65 -19.06
N ARG A 494 8.83 7.40 -18.80
CA ARG A 494 8.45 6.23 -19.62
C ARG A 494 7.99 5.04 -18.80
N ASP A 495 8.07 5.12 -17.48
CA ASP A 495 7.73 4.04 -16.56
C ASP A 495 7.03 4.61 -15.33
N VAL A 496 5.74 4.92 -15.51
CA VAL A 496 4.89 5.56 -14.50
C VAL A 496 4.86 4.76 -13.19
N PHE A 497 4.93 3.44 -13.28
CA PHE A 497 4.88 2.55 -12.11
C PHE A 497 6.27 2.19 -11.55
N GLY A 498 7.36 2.52 -12.25
CA GLY A 498 8.71 2.12 -11.87
C GLY A 498 8.96 0.61 -11.97
N ALA A 499 8.13 -0.11 -12.72
CA ALA A 499 8.10 -1.58 -12.73
C ALA A 499 9.04 -2.23 -13.75
N ARG A 500 9.82 -1.43 -14.50
CA ARG A 500 10.70 -1.92 -15.59
C ARG A 500 12.17 -1.59 -15.39
N GLN A 501 12.52 -0.97 -14.26
CA GLN A 501 13.89 -0.50 -14.02
C GLN A 501 14.82 -1.61 -13.51
N GLN A 502 14.29 -2.76 -13.07
CA GLN A 502 15.09 -3.89 -12.56
C GLN A 502 16.15 -4.39 -13.54
N SER A 503 15.96 -4.19 -14.85
CA SER A 503 16.95 -4.56 -15.87
C SER A 503 18.30 -3.86 -15.70
N MET A 504 18.35 -2.75 -14.96
CA MET A 504 19.59 -2.09 -14.58
C MET A 504 20.40 -2.95 -13.62
N LEU A 505 19.75 -3.66 -12.69
CA LEU A 505 20.40 -4.58 -11.74
C LEU A 505 20.71 -5.95 -12.34
N GLU A 506 19.86 -6.46 -13.24
CA GLU A 506 20.00 -7.82 -13.81
C GLU A 506 21.35 -8.04 -14.51
N ARG A 507 21.99 -6.99 -14.98
CA ARG A 507 23.31 -7.04 -15.65
C ARG A 507 24.50 -6.99 -14.72
N LEU A 508 24.29 -6.76 -13.41
CA LEU A 508 25.38 -6.60 -12.45
C LEU A 508 26.12 -7.90 -12.19
N VAL A 509 27.43 -7.77 -11.97
CA VAL A 509 28.32 -8.86 -11.61
C VAL A 509 28.91 -8.58 -10.25
N ILE A 510 28.57 -9.40 -9.27
CA ILE A 510 28.90 -9.21 -7.86
C ILE A 510 30.24 -9.86 -7.55
N PRO A 511 31.21 -9.14 -6.96
CA PRO A 511 32.45 -9.71 -6.47
C PRO A 511 32.17 -10.73 -5.37
N MET A 512 32.81 -11.87 -5.42
CA MET A 512 32.69 -12.94 -4.42
C MET A 512 33.96 -13.03 -3.59
N PHE A 513 33.83 -13.22 -2.29
CA PHE A 513 34.92 -13.34 -1.35
C PHE A 513 34.89 -14.74 -0.74
N ALA A 514 36.06 -15.35 -0.57
CA ALA A 514 36.19 -16.63 0.11
C ALA A 514 35.69 -16.52 1.55
N GLU A 515 35.14 -17.61 2.07
CA GLU A 515 34.85 -17.71 3.49
C GLU A 515 36.19 -17.65 4.25
N SER A 516 36.28 -16.74 5.22
CA SER A 516 37.47 -16.59 6.08
C SER A 516 37.53 -17.70 7.13
#